data_14d4b0029026b89761931061dc58e54a
#
_entry.id   14d4b0029026b89761931061dc58e54a
#
_cell.length_a   1.000
_cell.length_b   1.000
_cell.length_c   1.000
_cell.angle_alpha   90.00
_cell.angle_beta   90.00
_cell.angle_gamma   90.00
#
_symmetry.space_group_name_H-M   'P 1'
#
loop_
_entity.id
_entity.type
_entity.pdbx_description
1 polymer ?
#
loop_
_entity_poly.entity_id
_entity_poly.type
_entity_poly.pdbx_seq_one_letter_code
_entity_poly.pdbx_strand_id
1 'polypeptide(L)'
;MRPLALLIAVPALMVLPGCGDDLDGSVSVAGSSTLLPVMSSAAGTFSAANPLTRVDLEMTGTGAGFTALCDGIADIAGASREISDDEKARCEAEGKPVVRLLLARDALVFFTGEANAKPACVTLPDLYALVGPESVGVSRWSDARALAKSLGSGTDLPTARLLVVSPDASSGTRKLVEETVVKPSADKRGKEAAIRQDATRVASDQVMLAQVVRMPTALAFAGYATVRPWVGTVRTIEVDGGKGCVTPTPESVRDGSYPLTRSLYMYANVDALRSDPTVAAFAEQVVATAAADDEGTVPLDADAVAATRDALGAAEGGDLTGT
;
A
#
# COMPACT_ATOMS: atom_id res chain seq x y z
N MET A 1 82.25 17.59 -4.20
CA MET A 1 81.11 16.93 -4.86
C MET A 1 79.88 17.13 -3.97
N ARG A 2 78.97 18.07 -4.34
CA ARG A 2 77.73 18.38 -3.63
C ARG A 2 76.60 17.67 -4.33
N PRO A 3 75.71 16.94 -3.65
CA PRO A 3 74.53 16.39 -4.28
C PRO A 3 73.46 17.44 -4.50
N LEU A 4 72.96 17.48 -5.72
CA LEU A 4 71.87 18.33 -6.18
C LEU A 4 70.55 17.66 -5.71
N ALA A 5 69.82 18.32 -4.79
CA ALA A 5 68.51 17.86 -4.35
C ALA A 5 67.44 18.31 -5.38
N LEU A 6 66.80 17.32 -6.04
CA LEU A 6 65.71 17.52 -6.97
C LEU A 6 64.39 17.69 -6.17
N LEU A 7 63.85 18.89 -6.10
CA LEU A 7 62.53 19.19 -5.52
C LEU A 7 61.45 18.80 -6.56
N ILE A 8 60.75 17.75 -6.30
CA ILE A 8 59.54 17.34 -7.07
C ILE A 8 58.38 18.13 -6.50
N ALA A 9 57.91 19.12 -7.22
CA ALA A 9 56.65 19.83 -6.93
C ALA A 9 55.47 18.93 -7.28
N VAL A 10 54.74 18.44 -6.30
CA VAL A 10 53.44 17.75 -6.48
C VAL A 10 52.36 18.80 -6.68
N PRO A 11 51.64 18.83 -7.82
CA PRO A 11 50.52 19.76 -7.96
C PRO A 11 49.40 19.33 -6.99
N ALA A 12 49.06 20.18 -6.04
CA ALA A 12 47.85 20.04 -5.23
C ALA A 12 46.64 20.18 -6.13
N LEU A 13 45.94 19.07 -6.38
CA LEU A 13 44.63 19.06 -7.07
C LEU A 13 43.64 19.75 -6.11
N MET A 14 43.35 21.04 -6.33
CA MET A 14 42.22 21.69 -5.67
C MET A 14 40.92 21.04 -6.17
N VAL A 15 40.34 20.17 -5.36
CA VAL A 15 38.96 19.76 -5.48
C VAL A 15 38.15 21.00 -5.11
N LEU A 16 37.62 21.68 -6.13
CA LEU A 16 36.59 22.70 -5.94
C LEU A 16 35.36 21.98 -5.36
N PRO A 17 34.84 22.37 -4.19
CA PRO A 17 33.51 21.90 -3.77
C PRO A 17 32.53 22.39 -4.85
N GLY A 18 31.80 21.47 -5.47
CA GLY A 18 30.66 21.79 -6.31
C GLY A 18 29.66 22.55 -5.43
N CYS A 19 29.34 23.79 -5.77
CA CYS A 19 28.16 24.48 -5.26
C CYS A 19 26.94 23.75 -5.85
N GLY A 20 26.52 22.63 -5.24
CA GLY A 20 25.14 22.26 -5.22
C GLY A 20 24.53 23.08 -4.08
N ASP A 21 23.46 23.82 -4.35
CA ASP A 21 22.72 24.47 -3.29
C ASP A 21 22.26 23.36 -2.32
N ASP A 22 22.76 23.39 -1.08
CA ASP A 22 22.32 22.43 -0.04
C ASP A 22 20.82 22.62 0.16
N LEU A 23 20.04 21.55 0.01
CA LEU A 23 18.60 21.59 0.31
C LEU A 23 18.42 21.85 1.81
N ASP A 24 17.56 22.80 2.12
CA ASP A 24 17.15 23.13 3.48
C ASP A 24 15.62 23.25 3.58
N GLY A 25 15.06 23.12 4.77
CA GLY A 25 13.62 23.24 4.98
C GLY A 25 12.94 21.97 5.46
N SER A 26 11.63 21.95 5.34
CA SER A 26 10.81 20.83 5.83
C SER A 26 9.77 20.40 4.81
N VAL A 27 9.52 19.10 4.73
CA VAL A 27 8.44 18.51 3.95
C VAL A 27 7.42 17.87 4.88
N SER A 28 6.16 18.26 4.75
CA SER A 28 5.05 17.72 5.52
C SER A 28 4.31 16.67 4.71
N VAL A 29 4.26 15.44 5.21
CA VAL A 29 3.59 14.31 4.56
C VAL A 29 2.47 13.78 5.45
N ALA A 30 1.27 13.66 4.90
CA ALA A 30 0.14 13.06 5.60
C ALA A 30 -0.42 11.87 4.79
N GLY A 31 -1.30 11.04 5.38
CA GLY A 31 -2.10 10.10 4.60
C GLY A 31 -2.10 8.64 5.04
N SER A 32 -2.15 7.74 4.06
CA SER A 32 -2.39 6.31 4.26
C SER A 32 -1.27 5.61 5.01
N SER A 33 -1.60 4.97 6.13
CA SER A 33 -0.66 4.14 6.88
C SER A 33 -0.07 2.95 6.08
N THR A 34 -0.71 2.55 4.99
CA THR A 34 -0.18 1.52 4.06
C THR A 34 1.12 1.95 3.40
N LEU A 35 1.30 3.26 3.18
CA LEU A 35 2.53 3.82 2.58
C LEU A 35 3.60 4.17 3.62
N LEU A 36 3.33 3.97 4.91
CA LEU A 36 4.29 4.31 5.97
C LEU A 36 5.68 3.65 5.77
N PRO A 37 5.81 2.37 5.37
CA PRO A 37 7.13 1.78 5.11
C PRO A 37 7.90 2.52 4.01
N VAL A 38 7.28 2.75 2.86
CA VAL A 38 7.88 3.46 1.71
C VAL A 38 8.25 4.89 2.09
N MET A 39 7.31 5.63 2.71
CA MET A 39 7.55 7.03 3.10
C MET A 39 8.65 7.16 4.17
N SER A 40 8.69 6.23 5.14
CA SER A 40 9.75 6.22 6.16
C SER A 40 11.12 5.88 5.59
N SER A 41 11.20 4.93 4.66
CA SER A 41 12.43 4.57 3.96
C SER A 41 12.94 5.74 3.11
N ALA A 42 12.04 6.38 2.36
CA ALA A 42 12.37 7.58 1.58
C ALA A 42 12.84 8.73 2.46
N ALA A 43 12.14 9.01 3.57
CA ALA A 43 12.50 10.07 4.51
C ALA A 43 13.87 9.82 5.15
N GLY A 44 14.16 8.58 5.55
CA GLY A 44 15.46 8.19 6.11
C GLY A 44 16.60 8.40 5.12
N THR A 45 16.43 7.93 3.87
CA THR A 45 17.43 8.11 2.80
C THR A 45 17.62 9.57 2.44
N PHE A 46 16.52 10.32 2.32
CA PHE A 46 16.55 11.74 1.95
C PHE A 46 17.24 12.60 3.01
N SER A 47 16.88 12.45 4.29
CA SER A 47 17.47 13.21 5.38
C SER A 47 18.96 12.85 5.61
N ALA A 48 19.37 11.61 5.33
CA ALA A 48 20.77 11.22 5.40
C ALA A 48 21.61 11.91 4.30
N ALA A 49 21.03 12.11 3.11
CA ALA A 49 21.70 12.82 2.00
C ALA A 49 21.62 14.35 2.14
N ASN A 50 20.60 14.88 2.83
CA ASN A 50 20.32 16.31 2.99
C ASN A 50 20.17 16.68 4.47
N PRO A 51 21.26 16.84 5.24
CA PRO A 51 21.20 16.97 6.71
C PRO A 51 20.50 18.23 7.23
N LEU A 52 20.29 19.24 6.39
CA LEU A 52 19.58 20.47 6.73
C LEU A 52 18.06 20.37 6.49
N THR A 53 17.59 19.23 6.00
CA THR A 53 16.17 19.01 5.73
C THR A 53 15.48 18.21 6.83
N ARG A 54 14.16 18.40 6.95
CA ARG A 54 13.31 17.64 7.84
C ARG A 54 12.09 17.09 7.08
N VAL A 55 11.74 15.81 7.30
CA VAL A 55 10.52 15.20 6.78
C VAL A 55 9.63 14.80 7.95
N ASP A 56 8.44 15.40 8.02
CA ASP A 56 7.42 15.10 9.03
C ASP A 56 6.34 14.18 8.43
N LEU A 57 6.15 13.00 9.04
CA LEU A 57 5.21 11.99 8.56
C LEU A 57 4.01 11.85 9.51
N GLU A 58 2.81 12.14 9.01
CA GLU A 58 1.54 11.95 9.74
C GLU A 58 0.61 10.98 8.99
N MET A 59 0.85 9.68 9.15
CA MET A 59 0.19 8.63 8.35
C MET A 59 -1.06 8.07 9.06
N THR A 60 -2.10 8.91 9.21
CA THR A 60 -3.33 8.64 9.97
C THR A 60 -4.52 8.17 9.10
N GLY A 61 -4.35 8.13 7.79
CA GLY A 61 -5.33 7.61 6.83
C GLY A 61 -5.50 8.49 5.59
N THR A 62 -5.92 7.88 4.47
CA THR A 62 -6.03 8.54 3.16
C THR A 62 -6.92 9.80 3.20
N GLY A 63 -8.09 9.72 3.84
CA GLY A 63 -9.01 10.87 3.91
C GLY A 63 -8.43 12.04 4.73
N ALA A 64 -7.76 11.75 5.85
CA ALA A 64 -7.05 12.75 6.64
C ALA A 64 -5.90 13.38 5.83
N GLY A 65 -5.18 12.57 5.04
CA GLY A 65 -4.13 13.04 4.14
C GLY A 65 -4.66 14.03 3.11
N PHE A 66 -5.76 13.71 2.42
CA PHE A 66 -6.37 14.63 1.47
C PHE A 66 -6.88 15.93 2.14
N THR A 67 -7.43 15.80 3.35
CA THR A 67 -7.81 17.00 4.12
C THR A 67 -6.59 17.89 4.37
N ALA A 68 -5.50 17.34 4.91
CA ALA A 68 -4.29 18.09 5.19
C ALA A 68 -3.66 18.71 3.92
N LEU A 69 -3.66 17.97 2.80
CA LEU A 69 -3.15 18.44 1.51
C LEU A 69 -3.95 19.63 0.97
N CYS A 70 -5.31 19.53 0.97
CA CYS A 70 -6.17 20.59 0.49
C CYS A 70 -6.15 21.84 1.41
N ASP A 71 -5.96 21.65 2.72
CA ASP A 71 -5.81 22.74 3.67
C ASP A 71 -4.41 23.41 3.63
N GLY A 72 -3.48 22.87 2.85
CA GLY A 72 -2.09 23.34 2.76
C GLY A 72 -1.28 23.07 4.04
N ILE A 73 -1.71 22.13 4.88
CA ILE A 73 -0.99 21.65 6.07
C ILE A 73 0.07 20.62 5.67
N ALA A 74 -0.22 19.80 4.65
CA ALA A 74 0.72 18.87 4.07
C ALA A 74 1.08 19.26 2.64
N ASP A 75 2.33 19.04 2.25
CA ASP A 75 2.85 19.22 0.89
C ASP A 75 2.55 17.99 0.04
N ILE A 76 2.54 16.83 0.68
CA ILE A 76 2.37 15.52 0.06
C ILE A 76 1.35 14.70 0.85
N ALA A 77 0.47 13.99 0.13
CA ALA A 77 -0.43 13.01 0.71
C ALA A 77 -0.22 11.61 0.15
N GLY A 78 0.04 10.63 1.01
CA GLY A 78 -0.02 9.21 0.67
C GLY A 78 -1.46 8.70 0.63
N ALA A 79 -1.84 7.95 -0.41
CA ALA A 79 -3.20 7.47 -0.58
C ALA A 79 -3.27 6.01 -1.02
N SER A 80 -4.25 5.27 -0.52
CA SER A 80 -4.54 3.87 -0.90
C SER A 80 -5.80 3.74 -1.78
N ARG A 81 -6.31 4.85 -2.27
CA ARG A 81 -7.36 5.02 -3.28
C ARG A 81 -7.14 6.31 -4.04
N GLU A 82 -7.86 6.47 -5.12
CA GLU A 82 -7.90 7.76 -5.81
C GLU A 82 -8.62 8.83 -4.96
N ILE A 83 -8.25 10.08 -5.19
CA ILE A 83 -8.97 11.23 -4.66
C ILE A 83 -10.39 11.25 -5.23
N SER A 84 -11.39 11.49 -4.40
CA SER A 84 -12.77 11.62 -4.88
C SER A 84 -12.99 12.99 -5.55
N ASP A 85 -14.06 13.09 -6.36
CA ASP A 85 -14.44 14.35 -7.01
C ASP A 85 -14.67 15.48 -5.99
N ASP A 86 -15.29 15.16 -4.85
CA ASP A 86 -15.54 16.15 -3.78
C ASP A 86 -14.23 16.61 -3.12
N GLU A 87 -13.29 15.69 -2.86
CA GLU A 87 -11.98 16.02 -2.32
C GLU A 87 -11.17 16.85 -3.32
N LYS A 88 -11.20 16.48 -4.61
CA LYS A 88 -10.53 17.23 -5.68
C LYS A 88 -11.11 18.65 -5.79
N ALA A 89 -12.43 18.77 -5.84
CA ALA A 89 -13.11 20.08 -5.90
C ALA A 89 -12.78 20.95 -4.68
N ARG A 90 -12.63 20.35 -3.50
CA ARG A 90 -12.18 21.06 -2.29
C ARG A 90 -10.76 21.61 -2.45
N CYS A 91 -9.81 20.79 -2.88
CA CYS A 91 -8.44 21.26 -3.11
C CYS A 91 -8.40 22.41 -4.13
N GLU A 92 -9.18 22.32 -5.21
CA GLU A 92 -9.31 23.38 -6.22
C GLU A 92 -9.89 24.68 -5.65
N ALA A 93 -10.92 24.57 -4.81
CA ALA A 93 -11.56 25.73 -4.17
C ALA A 93 -10.61 26.45 -3.19
N GLU A 94 -9.72 25.71 -2.52
CA GLU A 94 -8.68 26.26 -1.65
C GLU A 94 -7.42 26.74 -2.42
N GLY A 95 -7.45 26.67 -3.77
CA GLY A 95 -6.32 27.06 -4.60
C GLY A 95 -5.10 26.14 -4.42
N LYS A 96 -5.32 24.88 -4.15
CA LYS A 96 -4.28 23.84 -3.95
C LYS A 96 -4.37 22.78 -5.05
N PRO A 97 -3.91 23.06 -6.28
CA PRO A 97 -3.89 22.05 -7.33
C PRO A 97 -2.97 20.89 -6.93
N VAL A 98 -3.42 19.67 -7.24
CA VAL A 98 -2.68 18.46 -6.88
C VAL A 98 -2.35 17.62 -8.11
N VAL A 99 -1.16 17.01 -8.13
CA VAL A 99 -0.78 15.99 -9.10
C VAL A 99 -0.92 14.62 -8.47
N ARG A 100 -1.44 13.65 -9.25
CA ARG A 100 -1.56 12.25 -8.87
C ARG A 100 -0.38 11.44 -9.41
N LEU A 101 0.33 10.75 -8.56
CA LEU A 101 1.49 9.94 -8.87
C LEU A 101 1.26 8.50 -8.38
N LEU A 102 1.19 7.54 -9.30
CA LEU A 102 1.07 6.12 -8.95
C LEU A 102 2.43 5.64 -8.44
N LEU A 103 2.50 5.12 -7.22
CA LEU A 103 3.75 4.67 -6.61
C LEU A 103 3.96 3.17 -6.70
N ALA A 104 2.93 2.40 -6.35
CA ALA A 104 3.02 0.96 -6.19
C ALA A 104 1.63 0.30 -6.23
N ARG A 105 1.62 -1.02 -6.14
CA ARG A 105 0.42 -1.82 -5.90
C ARG A 105 0.51 -2.51 -4.54
N ASP A 106 -0.64 -2.77 -3.95
CA ASP A 106 -0.80 -3.64 -2.79
C ASP A 106 -1.98 -4.56 -3.04
N ALA A 107 -2.02 -5.70 -2.37
CA ALA A 107 -3.15 -6.61 -2.46
C ALA A 107 -3.48 -7.19 -1.10
N LEU A 108 -4.78 -7.39 -0.88
CA LEU A 108 -5.30 -8.14 0.24
C LEU A 108 -5.29 -9.63 -0.11
N VAL A 109 -4.57 -10.43 0.64
CA VAL A 109 -4.43 -11.86 0.40
C VAL A 109 -5.10 -12.65 1.52
N PHE A 110 -5.98 -13.58 1.13
CA PHE A 110 -6.52 -14.60 2.02
C PHE A 110 -5.67 -15.85 1.94
N PHE A 111 -5.36 -16.43 3.10
CA PHE A 111 -4.48 -17.60 3.17
C PHE A 111 -4.91 -18.59 4.26
N THR A 112 -4.40 -19.79 4.15
CA THR A 112 -4.65 -20.93 5.05
C THR A 112 -3.35 -21.73 5.21
N GLY A 113 -3.32 -22.73 6.07
CA GLY A 113 -2.13 -23.58 6.20
C GLY A 113 -1.85 -24.37 4.92
N GLU A 114 -0.59 -24.64 4.62
CA GLU A 114 -0.15 -25.34 3.41
C GLU A 114 -0.85 -26.70 3.21
N ALA A 115 -1.08 -27.44 4.30
CA ALA A 115 -1.75 -28.74 4.27
C ALA A 115 -3.26 -28.66 3.91
N ASN A 116 -3.87 -27.46 3.92
CA ASN A 116 -5.28 -27.30 3.59
C ASN A 116 -5.46 -27.04 2.09
N ALA A 117 -5.60 -28.11 1.31
CA ALA A 117 -5.71 -28.02 -0.14
C ALA A 117 -7.03 -27.42 -0.66
N LYS A 118 -8.06 -27.24 0.20
CA LYS A 118 -9.39 -26.75 -0.20
C LYS A 118 -9.91 -25.67 0.77
N PRO A 119 -10.67 -24.66 0.25
CA PRO A 119 -10.91 -24.42 -1.18
C PRO A 119 -9.63 -23.91 -1.86
N ALA A 120 -9.45 -24.22 -3.14
CA ALA A 120 -8.38 -23.65 -3.93
C ALA A 120 -8.70 -22.20 -4.29
N CYS A 121 -9.97 -21.95 -4.65
CA CYS A 121 -10.49 -20.64 -5.07
C CYS A 121 -11.78 -20.32 -4.31
N VAL A 122 -11.98 -19.03 -4.04
CA VAL A 122 -13.20 -18.49 -3.43
C VAL A 122 -13.67 -17.25 -4.20
N THR A 123 -14.96 -16.99 -4.18
CA THR A 123 -15.56 -15.76 -4.70
C THR A 123 -15.66 -14.68 -3.62
N LEU A 124 -15.90 -13.43 -4.00
CA LEU A 124 -16.19 -12.37 -3.02
C LEU A 124 -17.43 -12.67 -2.15
N PRO A 125 -18.54 -13.26 -2.68
CA PRO A 125 -19.62 -13.81 -1.87
C PRO A 125 -19.19 -14.85 -0.83
N ASP A 126 -18.26 -15.76 -1.17
CA ASP A 126 -17.74 -16.73 -0.22
C ASP A 126 -16.98 -16.05 0.91
N LEU A 127 -16.11 -15.11 0.56
CA LEU A 127 -15.35 -14.34 1.55
C LEU A 127 -16.29 -13.60 2.49
N TYR A 128 -17.33 -12.92 1.97
CA TYR A 128 -18.34 -12.30 2.84
C TYR A 128 -19.00 -13.32 3.78
N ALA A 129 -19.40 -14.49 3.26
CA ALA A 129 -20.05 -15.53 4.03
C ALA A 129 -19.13 -16.19 5.09
N LEU A 130 -17.81 -16.07 4.94
CA LEU A 130 -16.82 -16.61 5.87
C LEU A 130 -16.41 -15.56 6.93
N VAL A 131 -16.25 -14.29 6.54
CA VAL A 131 -15.66 -13.27 7.42
C VAL A 131 -16.61 -12.13 7.80
N GLY A 132 -17.76 -12.00 7.13
CA GLY A 132 -18.72 -10.92 7.35
C GLY A 132 -19.54 -11.04 8.63
N PRO A 133 -20.37 -10.03 8.95
CA PRO A 133 -21.09 -9.95 10.23
C PRO A 133 -22.16 -11.05 10.40
N GLU A 134 -22.68 -11.60 9.31
CA GLU A 134 -23.68 -12.66 9.34
C GLU A 134 -23.09 -14.07 9.54
N SER A 135 -21.76 -14.21 9.57
CA SER A 135 -21.06 -15.49 9.77
C SER A 135 -20.67 -15.77 11.22
N VAL A 136 -21.18 -15.01 12.19
CA VAL A 136 -20.99 -15.32 13.62
C VAL A 136 -21.55 -16.71 13.92
N GLY A 137 -20.73 -17.56 14.57
CA GLY A 137 -21.07 -18.95 14.90
C GLY A 137 -20.77 -19.96 13.79
N VAL A 138 -20.41 -19.54 12.56
CA VAL A 138 -19.91 -20.43 11.51
C VAL A 138 -18.60 -21.07 11.97
N SER A 139 -18.59 -22.39 12.16
CA SER A 139 -17.46 -23.14 12.75
C SER A 139 -16.81 -24.12 11.77
N ARG A 140 -17.42 -24.32 10.61
CA ARG A 140 -16.89 -25.07 9.46
C ARG A 140 -17.02 -24.24 8.21
N TRP A 141 -16.12 -24.42 7.27
CA TRP A 141 -16.21 -23.76 5.97
C TRP A 141 -17.54 -24.01 5.29
N SER A 142 -18.05 -25.27 5.35
CA SER A 142 -19.32 -25.66 4.77
C SER A 142 -20.55 -24.95 5.36
N ASP A 143 -20.46 -24.45 6.60
CA ASP A 143 -21.59 -23.75 7.23
C ASP A 143 -21.88 -22.41 6.54
N ALA A 144 -20.90 -21.82 5.86
CA ALA A 144 -21.05 -20.60 5.10
C ALA A 144 -21.75 -20.79 3.74
N ARG A 145 -21.89 -22.03 3.23
CA ARG A 145 -22.44 -22.32 1.88
C ARG A 145 -23.81 -21.71 1.64
N ALA A 146 -24.71 -21.79 2.62
CA ALA A 146 -26.08 -21.30 2.45
C ALA A 146 -26.08 -19.77 2.22
N LEU A 147 -25.30 -19.02 3.01
CA LEU A 147 -25.17 -17.58 2.85
C LEU A 147 -24.47 -17.24 1.53
N ALA A 148 -23.35 -17.88 1.22
CA ALA A 148 -22.61 -17.68 -0.03
C ALA A 148 -23.49 -17.92 -1.26
N LYS A 149 -24.29 -19.01 -1.26
CA LYS A 149 -25.24 -19.32 -2.34
C LYS A 149 -26.32 -18.26 -2.49
N SER A 150 -26.83 -17.70 -1.39
CA SER A 150 -27.82 -16.60 -1.44
C SER A 150 -27.25 -15.32 -2.06
N LEU A 151 -25.92 -15.21 -2.12
CA LEU A 151 -25.18 -14.11 -2.73
C LEU A 151 -24.65 -14.44 -4.13
N GLY A 152 -25.00 -15.62 -4.66
CA GLY A 152 -24.65 -16.02 -6.02
C GLY A 152 -23.41 -16.91 -6.16
N SER A 153 -22.79 -17.35 -5.05
CA SER A 153 -21.68 -18.31 -5.11
C SER A 153 -22.16 -19.75 -5.33
N GLY A 154 -21.38 -20.51 -6.13
CA GLY A 154 -21.53 -21.95 -6.30
C GLY A 154 -20.36 -22.76 -5.73
N THR A 155 -19.45 -22.15 -5.00
CA THR A 155 -18.24 -22.80 -4.47
C THR A 155 -18.57 -23.92 -3.50
N ASP A 156 -17.94 -25.08 -3.68
CA ASP A 156 -18.02 -26.20 -2.73
C ASP A 156 -17.01 -26.00 -1.58
N LEU A 157 -17.42 -25.24 -0.57
CA LEU A 157 -16.60 -25.02 0.62
C LEU A 157 -16.46 -26.33 1.41
N PRO A 158 -15.26 -26.69 1.93
CA PRO A 158 -15.03 -28.00 2.58
C PRO A 158 -15.72 -28.11 3.93
N THR A 159 -15.92 -29.34 4.43
CA THR A 159 -16.49 -29.60 5.76
C THR A 159 -15.47 -29.43 6.90
N ALA A 160 -14.25 -28.99 6.59
CA ALA A 160 -13.20 -28.74 7.54
C ALA A 160 -13.61 -27.66 8.58
N ARG A 161 -13.00 -27.74 9.76
CA ARG A 161 -13.19 -26.72 10.80
C ARG A 161 -12.68 -25.37 10.32
N LEU A 162 -13.41 -24.31 10.61
CA LEU A 162 -13.04 -22.92 10.31
C LEU A 162 -12.66 -22.20 11.60
N LEU A 163 -11.53 -21.52 11.57
CA LEU A 163 -11.16 -20.45 12.48
C LEU A 163 -10.82 -19.23 11.63
N VAL A 164 -11.50 -18.11 11.83
CA VAL A 164 -11.13 -16.86 11.18
C VAL A 164 -10.13 -16.12 12.07
N VAL A 165 -8.97 -15.80 11.53
CA VAL A 165 -7.93 -15.01 12.20
C VAL A 165 -7.83 -13.66 11.53
N SER A 166 -8.04 -12.60 12.28
CA SER A 166 -8.10 -11.22 11.80
C SER A 166 -7.09 -10.36 12.53
N PRO A 167 -6.45 -9.40 11.89
CA PRO A 167 -5.77 -8.32 12.59
C PRO A 167 -6.72 -7.59 13.55
N ASP A 168 -6.17 -6.85 14.49
CA ASP A 168 -6.95 -6.06 15.43
C ASP A 168 -7.70 -4.88 14.76
N ALA A 169 -8.49 -4.14 15.54
CA ALA A 169 -9.34 -3.07 15.02
C ALA A 169 -8.56 -1.85 14.48
N SER A 170 -7.32 -1.66 14.88
CA SER A 170 -6.47 -0.54 14.44
C SER A 170 -5.83 -0.81 13.07
N SER A 171 -5.84 -2.07 12.60
CA SER A 171 -5.19 -2.50 11.36
C SER A 171 -5.83 -1.91 10.10
N GLY A 172 -5.00 -1.32 9.24
CA GLY A 172 -5.40 -0.89 7.90
C GLY A 172 -5.84 -2.05 7.01
N THR A 173 -5.23 -3.24 7.16
CA THR A 173 -5.63 -4.46 6.43
C THR A 173 -7.04 -4.90 6.82
N ARG A 174 -7.38 -4.84 8.12
CA ARG A 174 -8.74 -5.14 8.57
C ARG A 174 -9.76 -4.19 7.95
N LYS A 175 -9.50 -2.88 7.98
CA LYS A 175 -10.36 -1.87 7.33
C LYS A 175 -10.53 -2.14 5.84
N LEU A 176 -9.45 -2.53 5.16
CA LEU A 176 -9.51 -2.90 3.75
C LEU A 176 -10.45 -4.08 3.49
N VAL A 177 -10.41 -5.15 4.31
CA VAL A 177 -11.37 -6.26 4.21
C VAL A 177 -12.80 -5.78 4.42
N GLU A 178 -13.03 -4.95 5.42
CA GLU A 178 -14.35 -4.38 5.70
C GLU A 178 -14.88 -3.55 4.53
N GLU A 179 -14.04 -2.75 3.88
CA GLU A 179 -14.41 -1.89 2.75
C GLU A 179 -14.58 -2.66 1.43
N THR A 180 -13.67 -3.59 1.10
CA THR A 180 -13.61 -4.22 -0.23
C THR A 180 -14.35 -5.55 -0.31
N VAL A 181 -14.38 -6.32 0.77
CA VAL A 181 -14.99 -7.65 0.81
C VAL A 181 -16.36 -7.63 1.50
N VAL A 182 -16.44 -6.96 2.66
CA VAL A 182 -17.65 -7.01 3.48
C VAL A 182 -18.68 -6.00 3.03
N LYS A 183 -18.31 -4.74 2.88
CA LYS A 183 -19.22 -3.62 2.61
C LYS A 183 -20.11 -3.83 1.37
N PRO A 184 -19.63 -4.28 0.21
CA PRO A 184 -20.47 -4.42 -0.99
C PRO A 184 -21.67 -5.36 -0.81
N SER A 185 -21.52 -6.40 0.03
CA SER A 185 -22.61 -7.33 0.37
C SER A 185 -23.40 -6.88 1.57
N ALA A 186 -22.75 -6.33 2.60
CA ALA A 186 -23.41 -5.82 3.81
C ALA A 186 -24.41 -4.71 3.49
N ASP A 187 -24.05 -3.71 2.68
CA ASP A 187 -24.91 -2.61 2.28
C ASP A 187 -26.20 -3.11 1.61
N LYS A 188 -26.08 -4.05 0.67
CA LYS A 188 -27.24 -4.67 -0.02
C LYS A 188 -28.17 -5.44 0.93
N ARG A 189 -27.66 -5.86 2.07
CA ARG A 189 -28.35 -6.66 3.07
C ARG A 189 -28.78 -5.86 4.31
N GLY A 190 -28.50 -4.55 4.33
CA GLY A 190 -28.78 -3.68 5.48
C GLY A 190 -28.01 -4.07 6.74
N LYS A 191 -26.77 -4.53 6.56
CA LYS A 191 -25.87 -4.91 7.65
C LYS A 191 -24.72 -3.91 7.78
N GLU A 192 -24.16 -3.82 8.99
CA GLU A 192 -22.93 -3.07 9.21
C GLU A 192 -21.75 -3.75 8.48
N ALA A 193 -20.88 -2.95 7.87
CA ALA A 193 -19.69 -3.43 7.20
C ALA A 193 -18.59 -3.74 8.22
N ALA A 194 -18.72 -4.87 8.91
CA ALA A 194 -17.80 -5.32 9.95
C ALA A 194 -17.40 -6.78 9.77
N ILE A 195 -16.18 -7.11 10.16
CA ILE A 195 -15.75 -8.51 10.28
C ILE A 195 -16.47 -9.14 11.48
N ARG A 196 -16.86 -10.43 11.35
CA ARG A 196 -17.52 -11.21 12.39
C ARG A 196 -16.87 -11.02 13.75
N GLN A 197 -17.69 -10.87 14.80
CA GLN A 197 -17.22 -10.53 16.14
C GLN A 197 -16.45 -11.65 16.84
N ASP A 198 -16.72 -12.91 16.47
CA ASP A 198 -16.08 -14.12 17.01
C ASP A 198 -14.79 -14.52 16.27
N ALA A 199 -14.30 -13.68 15.34
CA ALA A 199 -12.97 -13.86 14.77
C ALA A 199 -11.87 -13.73 15.83
N THR A 200 -10.85 -14.59 15.77
CA THR A 200 -9.67 -14.48 16.62
C THR A 200 -8.87 -13.25 16.19
N ARG A 201 -8.80 -12.26 17.07
CA ARG A 201 -8.04 -11.04 16.82
C ARG A 201 -6.61 -11.19 17.29
N VAL A 202 -5.66 -10.74 16.46
CA VAL A 202 -4.22 -10.80 16.74
C VAL A 202 -3.57 -9.44 16.52
N ALA A 203 -2.61 -9.12 17.37
CA ALA A 203 -1.91 -7.83 17.34
C ALA A 203 -0.71 -7.81 16.39
N SER A 204 -0.26 -8.97 15.87
CA SER A 204 0.86 -9.04 14.94
C SER A 204 0.70 -10.17 13.92
N ASP A 205 1.36 -9.98 12.78
CA ASP A 205 1.37 -10.94 11.67
C ASP A 205 2.05 -12.25 12.05
N GLN A 206 3.08 -12.22 12.92
CA GLN A 206 3.75 -13.43 13.43
C GLN A 206 2.80 -14.29 14.27
N VAL A 207 1.94 -13.67 15.10
CA VAL A 207 0.90 -14.37 15.87
C VAL A 207 -0.15 -14.95 14.93
N MET A 208 -0.52 -14.22 13.86
CA MET A 208 -1.44 -14.71 12.82
C MET A 208 -0.89 -15.97 12.15
N LEU A 209 0.37 -15.92 11.69
CA LEU A 209 1.06 -17.06 11.08
C LEU A 209 1.07 -18.26 12.03
N ALA A 210 1.43 -18.06 13.29
CA ALA A 210 1.45 -19.13 14.30
C ALA A 210 0.07 -19.77 14.50
N GLN A 211 -1.02 -19.01 14.44
CA GLN A 211 -2.39 -19.56 14.53
C GLN A 211 -2.73 -20.42 13.31
N VAL A 212 -2.36 -19.97 12.10
CA VAL A 212 -2.60 -20.72 10.86
C VAL A 212 -1.77 -22.01 10.82
N VAL A 213 -0.52 -21.97 11.27
CA VAL A 213 0.34 -23.18 11.36
C VAL A 213 -0.22 -24.19 12.35
N ARG A 214 -0.71 -23.72 13.51
CA ARG A 214 -1.34 -24.61 14.54
C ARG A 214 -2.66 -25.21 14.09
N MET A 215 -3.42 -24.48 13.27
CA MET A 215 -4.70 -24.93 12.73
C MET A 215 -4.69 -24.72 11.19
N PRO A 216 -4.18 -25.68 10.43
CA PRO A 216 -4.01 -25.51 8.97
C PRO A 216 -5.28 -25.17 8.20
N THR A 217 -6.45 -25.45 8.74
CA THR A 217 -7.75 -25.12 8.15
C THR A 217 -8.27 -23.72 8.54
N ALA A 218 -7.51 -22.95 9.31
CA ALA A 218 -7.85 -21.56 9.61
C ALA A 218 -7.82 -20.70 8.33
N LEU A 219 -8.66 -19.68 8.31
CA LEU A 219 -8.66 -18.61 7.30
C LEU A 219 -8.10 -17.34 7.92
N ALA A 220 -7.06 -16.81 7.33
CA ALA A 220 -6.47 -15.54 7.71
C ALA A 220 -6.31 -14.63 6.50
N PHE A 221 -6.01 -13.34 6.73
CA PHE A 221 -5.78 -12.38 5.67
C PHE A 221 -4.76 -11.32 6.10
N ALA A 222 -3.91 -10.93 5.17
CA ALA A 222 -2.91 -9.87 5.35
C ALA A 222 -2.58 -9.21 4.00
N GLY A 223 -1.72 -8.18 4.01
CA GLY A 223 -1.17 -7.61 2.79
C GLY A 223 -0.28 -8.62 2.05
N TYR A 224 -0.20 -8.49 0.73
CA TYR A 224 0.57 -9.40 -0.12
C TYR A 224 2.05 -9.48 0.32
N ALA A 225 2.68 -8.34 0.58
CA ALA A 225 4.08 -8.30 1.02
C ALA A 225 4.32 -9.06 2.33
N THR A 226 3.37 -9.01 3.27
CA THR A 226 3.41 -9.76 4.52
C THR A 226 3.34 -11.27 4.29
N VAL A 227 2.48 -11.74 3.36
CA VAL A 227 2.24 -13.17 3.13
C VAL A 227 3.31 -13.80 2.24
N ARG A 228 3.86 -13.04 1.30
CA ARG A 228 4.86 -13.53 0.32
C ARG A 228 6.01 -14.32 0.94
N PRO A 229 6.67 -13.88 2.03
CA PRO A 229 7.75 -14.65 2.67
C PRO A 229 7.29 -15.96 3.31
N TRP A 230 5.98 -16.15 3.51
CA TRP A 230 5.41 -17.32 4.18
C TRP A 230 4.92 -18.40 3.21
N VAL A 231 4.97 -18.14 1.90
CA VAL A 231 4.62 -19.14 0.86
C VAL A 231 5.47 -20.39 1.04
N GLY A 232 4.82 -21.57 1.05
CA GLY A 232 5.44 -22.85 1.43
C GLY A 232 5.23 -23.22 2.90
N THR A 233 4.92 -22.27 3.80
CA THR A 233 4.40 -22.51 5.15
C THR A 233 2.87 -22.32 5.18
N VAL A 234 2.40 -21.36 4.41
CA VAL A 234 0.97 -21.10 4.17
C VAL A 234 0.68 -21.15 2.67
N ARG A 235 -0.55 -21.46 2.33
CA ARG A 235 -1.09 -21.44 0.99
C ARG A 235 -2.02 -20.22 0.83
N THR A 236 -1.76 -19.40 -0.16
CA THR A 236 -2.67 -18.35 -0.59
C THR A 236 -3.90 -18.95 -1.27
N ILE A 237 -5.05 -18.35 -1.08
CA ILE A 237 -6.31 -18.77 -1.70
C ILE A 237 -6.55 -17.89 -2.93
N GLU A 238 -6.82 -18.52 -4.08
CA GLU A 238 -7.21 -17.80 -5.28
C GLU A 238 -8.56 -17.09 -5.07
N VAL A 239 -8.72 -15.95 -5.71
CA VAL A 239 -9.98 -15.20 -5.63
C VAL A 239 -10.56 -15.01 -7.03
N ASP A 240 -11.85 -15.30 -7.13
CA ASP A 240 -12.66 -15.00 -8.32
C ASP A 240 -13.47 -13.71 -8.09
N GLY A 241 -13.10 -12.67 -8.81
CA GLY A 241 -13.82 -11.40 -8.87
C GLY A 241 -14.90 -11.33 -9.95
N GLY A 242 -15.28 -12.48 -10.52
CA GLY A 242 -16.25 -12.58 -11.61
C GLY A 242 -15.65 -12.81 -12.99
N LYS A 243 -14.32 -12.98 -13.07
CA LYS A 243 -13.58 -13.26 -14.32
C LYS A 243 -12.78 -14.56 -14.25
N GLY A 244 -13.02 -15.38 -13.24
CA GLY A 244 -12.27 -16.61 -12.93
C GLY A 244 -11.30 -16.44 -11.77
N CYS A 245 -10.77 -17.57 -11.32
CA CYS A 245 -9.84 -17.64 -10.19
C CYS A 245 -8.48 -17.06 -10.55
N VAL A 246 -7.96 -16.16 -9.73
CA VAL A 246 -6.64 -15.56 -9.91
C VAL A 246 -5.82 -15.79 -8.65
N THR A 247 -4.61 -16.32 -8.81
CA THR A 247 -3.62 -16.45 -7.74
C THR A 247 -2.97 -15.10 -7.46
N PRO A 248 -2.79 -14.67 -6.18
CA PRO A 248 -2.02 -13.49 -5.86
C PRO A 248 -0.52 -13.75 -6.11
N THR A 249 -0.02 -13.23 -7.22
CA THR A 249 1.41 -13.24 -7.59
C THR A 249 1.89 -11.81 -7.79
N PRO A 250 3.22 -11.55 -7.83
CA PRO A 250 3.72 -10.21 -8.15
C PRO A 250 3.14 -9.67 -9.46
N GLU A 251 3.01 -10.54 -10.48
CA GLU A 251 2.47 -10.19 -11.79
C GLU A 251 0.99 -9.81 -11.71
N SER A 252 0.15 -10.69 -11.10
CA SER A 252 -1.30 -10.46 -11.03
C SER A 252 -1.67 -9.28 -10.12
N VAL A 253 -0.83 -8.96 -9.14
CA VAL A 253 -0.98 -7.73 -8.33
C VAL A 253 -0.52 -6.51 -9.12
N ARG A 254 0.61 -6.60 -9.84
CA ARG A 254 1.15 -5.49 -10.63
C ARG A 254 0.24 -5.09 -11.79
N ASP A 255 -0.34 -6.03 -12.51
CA ASP A 255 -1.25 -5.77 -13.64
C ASP A 255 -2.71 -5.54 -13.21
N GLY A 256 -3.02 -5.77 -11.91
CA GLY A 256 -4.36 -5.56 -11.34
C GLY A 256 -5.35 -6.67 -11.72
N SER A 257 -4.91 -7.80 -12.26
CA SER A 257 -5.80 -8.95 -12.56
C SER A 257 -6.27 -9.67 -11.30
N TYR A 258 -5.50 -9.61 -10.20
CA TYR A 258 -5.95 -10.12 -8.90
C TYR A 258 -7.05 -9.21 -8.32
N PRO A 259 -8.25 -9.74 -8.00
CA PRO A 259 -9.44 -8.92 -7.69
C PRO A 259 -9.33 -8.04 -6.45
N LEU A 260 -8.45 -8.37 -5.51
CA LEU A 260 -8.25 -7.63 -4.26
C LEU A 260 -6.99 -6.77 -4.30
N THR A 261 -6.58 -6.35 -5.48
CA THR A 261 -5.49 -5.39 -5.70
C THR A 261 -5.97 -3.96 -5.52
N ARG A 262 -5.12 -3.11 -4.95
CA ARG A 262 -5.32 -1.67 -4.90
C ARG A 262 -4.06 -0.92 -5.34
N SER A 263 -4.28 0.25 -5.92
CA SER A 263 -3.20 1.18 -6.25
C SER A 263 -2.84 2.01 -5.03
N LEU A 264 -1.57 2.31 -4.91
CA LEU A 264 -1.01 3.22 -3.91
C LEU A 264 -0.48 4.45 -4.63
N TYR A 265 -0.88 5.62 -4.15
CA TYR A 265 -0.60 6.89 -4.79
C TYR A 265 0.11 7.85 -3.84
N MET A 266 0.90 8.72 -4.40
CA MET A 266 1.29 9.99 -3.82
C MET A 266 0.52 11.10 -4.54
N TYR A 267 -0.06 12.01 -3.79
CA TYR A 267 -0.58 13.27 -4.27
C TYR A 267 0.30 14.38 -3.74
N ALA A 268 0.75 15.27 -4.59
CA ALA A 268 1.57 16.40 -4.19
C ALA A 268 0.93 17.71 -4.61
N ASN A 269 1.08 18.74 -3.78
CA ASN A 269 0.67 20.09 -4.11
C ASN A 269 1.57 20.63 -5.22
N VAL A 270 0.98 21.02 -6.33
CA VAL A 270 1.73 21.48 -7.52
C VAL A 270 2.51 22.75 -7.24
N ASP A 271 1.94 23.69 -6.46
CA ASP A 271 2.62 24.93 -6.14
C ASP A 271 3.80 24.70 -5.19
N ALA A 272 3.68 23.74 -4.25
CA ALA A 272 4.79 23.33 -3.39
C ALA A 272 5.92 22.68 -4.21
N LEU A 273 5.60 21.78 -5.16
CA LEU A 273 6.60 21.18 -6.05
C LEU A 273 7.38 22.22 -6.86
N ARG A 274 6.72 23.30 -7.28
CA ARG A 274 7.32 24.38 -8.10
C ARG A 274 8.12 25.38 -7.29
N SER A 275 7.69 25.68 -6.10
CA SER A 275 8.27 26.76 -5.28
C SER A 275 9.30 26.29 -4.26
N ASP A 276 9.26 25.01 -3.88
CA ASP A 276 10.17 24.45 -2.87
C ASP A 276 10.96 23.26 -3.45
N PRO A 277 12.26 23.45 -3.73
CA PRO A 277 13.12 22.40 -4.27
C PRO A 277 13.26 21.20 -3.30
N THR A 278 13.04 21.39 -1.99
CA THR A 278 13.09 20.32 -0.99
C THR A 278 11.90 19.40 -1.16
N VAL A 279 10.71 19.94 -1.40
CA VAL A 279 9.49 19.15 -1.67
C VAL A 279 9.63 18.36 -2.97
N ALA A 280 10.11 18.99 -4.05
CA ALA A 280 10.34 18.35 -5.34
C ALA A 280 11.35 17.19 -5.22
N ALA A 281 12.50 17.43 -4.62
CA ALA A 281 13.54 16.42 -4.42
C ALA A 281 13.08 15.28 -3.52
N PHE A 282 12.26 15.55 -2.50
CA PHE A 282 11.68 14.49 -1.67
C PHE A 282 10.63 13.67 -2.44
N ALA A 283 9.82 14.30 -3.28
CA ALA A 283 8.85 13.58 -4.13
C ALA A 283 9.58 12.62 -5.09
N GLU A 284 10.67 13.02 -5.72
CA GLU A 284 11.54 12.16 -6.53
C GLU A 284 12.13 11.00 -5.70
N GLN A 285 12.60 11.28 -4.48
CA GLN A 285 13.10 10.24 -3.58
C GLN A 285 12.02 9.20 -3.24
N VAL A 286 10.77 9.62 -3.02
CA VAL A 286 9.64 8.71 -2.78
C VAL A 286 9.39 7.83 -3.99
N VAL A 287 9.36 8.38 -5.20
CA VAL A 287 9.18 7.62 -6.45
C VAL A 287 10.32 6.60 -6.63
N ALA A 288 11.56 7.02 -6.38
CA ALA A 288 12.73 6.14 -6.48
C ALA A 288 12.67 4.99 -5.45
N THR A 289 12.30 5.31 -4.22
CA THR A 289 12.15 4.31 -3.14
C THR A 289 11.04 3.32 -3.46
N ALA A 290 9.86 3.79 -3.88
CA ALA A 290 8.74 2.92 -4.23
C ALA A 290 9.05 2.00 -5.43
N ALA A 291 9.85 2.44 -6.37
CA ALA A 291 10.28 1.63 -7.52
C ALA A 291 11.28 0.52 -7.14
N ALA A 292 12.04 0.70 -6.07
CA ALA A 292 13.03 -0.25 -5.57
C ALA A 292 12.51 -1.15 -4.45
N ASP A 293 11.49 -0.69 -3.69
CA ASP A 293 10.96 -1.38 -2.51
C ASP A 293 10.01 -2.51 -2.94
N ASP A 294 10.32 -3.72 -2.48
CA ASP A 294 9.45 -4.89 -2.59
C ASP A 294 9.03 -5.47 -1.22
N GLU A 295 9.44 -4.86 -0.13
CA GLU A 295 9.16 -5.35 1.22
C GLU A 295 7.76 -4.93 1.72
N GLY A 296 7.32 -3.72 1.39
CA GLY A 296 6.04 -3.16 1.84
C GLY A 296 4.95 -3.15 0.77
N THR A 297 5.32 -3.26 -0.51
CA THR A 297 4.40 -3.13 -1.65
C THR A 297 4.83 -4.01 -2.83
N VAL A 298 4.07 -3.99 -3.93
CA VAL A 298 4.49 -4.54 -5.22
C VAL A 298 4.89 -3.38 -6.12
N PRO A 299 6.19 -3.25 -6.47
CA PRO A 299 6.68 -2.19 -7.34
C PRO A 299 6.00 -2.21 -8.71
N LEU A 300 5.87 -1.04 -9.31
CA LEU A 300 5.42 -0.88 -10.68
C LEU A 300 6.45 -1.46 -11.66
N ASP A 301 6.01 -1.73 -12.89
CA ASP A 301 6.94 -2.00 -13.99
C ASP A 301 7.68 -0.70 -14.43
N ALA A 302 8.69 -0.88 -15.26
CA ALA A 302 9.54 0.24 -15.70
C ALA A 302 8.78 1.32 -16.45
N ASP A 303 7.78 0.94 -17.27
CA ASP A 303 6.98 1.89 -18.05
C ASP A 303 6.07 2.73 -17.15
N ALA A 304 5.44 2.11 -16.16
CA ALA A 304 4.61 2.80 -15.18
C ALA A 304 5.45 3.72 -14.25
N VAL A 305 6.67 3.30 -13.88
CA VAL A 305 7.61 4.17 -13.14
C VAL A 305 8.02 5.37 -14.00
N ALA A 306 8.31 5.16 -15.28
CA ALA A 306 8.64 6.25 -16.21
C ALA A 306 7.48 7.24 -16.33
N ALA A 307 6.24 6.75 -16.52
CA ALA A 307 5.06 7.59 -16.58
C ALA A 307 4.83 8.40 -15.29
N THR A 308 5.13 7.82 -14.13
CA THR A 308 5.05 8.53 -12.84
C THR A 308 6.07 9.66 -12.75
N ARG A 309 7.31 9.42 -13.20
CA ARG A 309 8.35 10.46 -13.25
C ARG A 309 8.03 11.57 -14.25
N ASP A 310 7.50 11.21 -15.42
CA ASP A 310 7.06 12.19 -16.41
C ASP A 310 5.96 13.09 -15.85
N ALA A 311 4.98 12.52 -15.13
CA ALA A 311 3.92 13.28 -14.48
C ALA A 311 4.46 14.20 -13.37
N LEU A 312 5.45 13.76 -12.59
CA LEU A 312 6.11 14.59 -11.57
C LEU A 312 6.87 15.75 -12.24
N GLY A 313 7.70 15.47 -13.23
CA GLY A 313 8.45 16.51 -13.98
C GLY A 313 7.55 17.51 -14.70
N ALA A 314 6.39 17.07 -15.25
CA ALA A 314 5.39 17.96 -15.83
C ALA A 314 4.76 18.89 -14.78
N ALA A 315 4.50 18.39 -13.59
CA ALA A 315 3.97 19.17 -12.47
C ALA A 315 4.97 20.25 -12.00
N GLU A 316 6.24 19.91 -11.92
CA GLU A 316 7.34 20.83 -11.60
C GLU A 316 7.53 21.90 -12.69
N GLY A 317 7.54 21.47 -13.96
CA GLY A 317 7.79 22.34 -15.14
C GLY A 317 6.61 23.20 -15.57
N GLY A 318 5.41 23.00 -15.03
CA GLY A 318 4.22 23.80 -15.33
C GLY A 318 3.37 23.31 -16.50
N ASP A 319 3.65 22.14 -17.07
CA ASP A 319 2.87 21.55 -18.15
C ASP A 319 1.96 20.42 -17.62
N LEU A 320 0.73 20.76 -17.25
CA LEU A 320 -0.30 19.81 -16.77
C LEU A 320 -1.31 19.41 -17.85
N THR A 321 -1.00 19.62 -19.15
CA THR A 321 -1.91 19.34 -20.27
C THR A 321 -2.07 17.84 -20.57
N GLY A 322 -2.23 16.98 -19.56
CA GLY A 322 -2.39 15.53 -19.80
C GLY A 322 -2.64 14.67 -18.58
N THR A 323 -2.84 15.25 -17.39
CA THR A 323 -3.04 14.49 -16.13
C THR A 323 -4.49 14.46 -15.68
#